data_6e2cd17ee599ac8f8cc9d1ac20e93930
#
_entry.id   6e2cd17ee599ac8f8cc9d1ac20e93930
#
_cell.length_a   1.000
_cell.length_b   1.000
_cell.length_c   1.000
_cell.angle_alpha   90.00
_cell.angle_beta   90.00
_cell.angle_gamma   90.00
#
_symmetry.space_group_name_H-M   'P 1'
#
loop_
_entity.id
_entity.type
_entity.pdbx_description
1 polymer ?
#
loop_
_entity_poly.entity_id
_entity_poly.type
_entity_poly.pdbx_seq_one_letter_code
_entity_poly.pdbx_strand_id
1 'polypeptide(L)'
;MRAVLFPGQGSQYVGMGSDFYEKFDSVKEIFRTVDKTLGFSLSNIILNGPEAELKLTQNTQPAIMTIGVCIFNVLNQQFGLNLNNARFFAGHSLGEYTALVCGGSLTIERAAYLLHERGKSMQDAVPSGQGAMMAILGMTIHEVENEINLLPKGEICEIANDNTSGQVVVSGKKMVIEILNENLKKKKKKGILLPVSAPFHCSLMKKAAENMKDKIENTNFLKPKPNIISNVT
;
A
#
# COMPACT_ATOMS: atom_id res chain seq x y z
N MET A 1 -2.44 -9.53 -24.60
CA MET A 1 -2.51 -9.97 -23.18
C MET A 1 -2.52 -8.71 -22.31
N ARG A 2 -3.41 -8.59 -21.31
CA ARG A 2 -3.51 -7.42 -20.42
C ARG A 2 -3.32 -7.88 -18.97
N ALA A 3 -2.73 -7.01 -18.14
CA ALA A 3 -2.77 -7.08 -16.68
C ALA A 3 -3.34 -5.77 -16.14
N VAL A 4 -4.01 -5.81 -14.98
CA VAL A 4 -4.46 -4.62 -14.26
C VAL A 4 -3.63 -4.51 -13.00
N LEU A 5 -3.04 -3.34 -12.80
CA LEU A 5 -2.18 -3.05 -11.67
C LEU A 5 -2.84 -2.00 -10.77
N PHE A 6 -2.84 -2.25 -9.46
CA PHE A 6 -3.40 -1.35 -8.47
C PHE A 6 -2.30 -0.72 -7.64
N PRO A 7 -2.28 0.62 -7.48
CA PRO A 7 -1.21 1.32 -6.79
C PRO A 7 -1.19 1.06 -5.29
N GLY A 8 -0.03 1.31 -4.69
CA GLY A 8 0.18 1.32 -3.25
C GLY A 8 0.22 2.71 -2.64
N GLN A 9 0.62 2.77 -1.37
CA GLN A 9 0.78 4.02 -0.62
C GLN A 9 1.82 4.94 -1.29
N GLY A 10 1.52 6.23 -1.31
CA GLY A 10 2.29 7.26 -2.03
C GLY A 10 1.55 7.83 -3.24
N SER A 11 0.46 7.19 -3.69
CA SER A 11 -0.38 7.66 -4.80
C SER A 11 -1.54 8.56 -4.37
N GLN A 12 -1.78 8.74 -3.05
CA GLN A 12 -2.87 9.54 -2.51
C GLN A 12 -2.58 11.05 -2.59
N TYR A 13 -3.62 11.82 -2.81
CA TYR A 13 -3.64 13.29 -2.67
C TYR A 13 -5.07 13.75 -2.38
N VAL A 14 -5.20 14.88 -1.70
CA VAL A 14 -6.52 15.48 -1.39
C VAL A 14 -7.21 15.88 -2.69
N GLY A 15 -8.48 15.52 -2.83
CA GLY A 15 -9.26 15.72 -4.05
C GLY A 15 -9.14 14.59 -5.07
N MET A 16 -8.37 13.52 -4.80
CA MET A 16 -8.30 12.38 -5.72
C MET A 16 -9.69 11.77 -5.93
N GLY A 17 -10.04 11.55 -7.20
CA GLY A 17 -11.33 10.98 -7.58
C GLY A 17 -12.53 11.92 -7.51
N SER A 18 -12.37 13.24 -7.25
CA SER A 18 -13.47 14.21 -7.20
C SER A 18 -14.27 14.24 -8.50
N ASP A 19 -13.63 14.24 -9.66
CA ASP A 19 -14.31 14.20 -10.96
C ASP A 19 -15.21 12.95 -11.13
N PHE A 20 -14.76 11.82 -10.59
CA PHE A 20 -15.55 10.58 -10.58
C PHE A 20 -16.71 10.67 -9.60
N TYR A 21 -16.45 11.20 -8.41
CA TYR A 21 -17.48 11.39 -7.38
C TYR A 21 -18.60 12.32 -7.84
N GLU A 22 -18.28 13.41 -8.52
CA GLU A 22 -19.27 14.36 -9.06
C GLU A 22 -20.11 13.74 -10.17
N LYS A 23 -19.49 12.99 -11.08
CA LYS A 23 -20.13 12.53 -12.32
C LYS A 23 -20.89 11.21 -12.21
N PHE A 24 -20.53 10.32 -11.24
CA PHE A 24 -21.06 8.96 -11.21
C PHE A 24 -21.71 8.65 -9.87
N ASP A 25 -23.02 8.39 -9.87
CA ASP A 25 -23.75 8.02 -8.63
C ASP A 25 -23.25 6.69 -8.04
N SER A 26 -22.80 5.75 -8.89
CA SER A 26 -22.19 4.50 -8.43
C SER A 26 -20.92 4.74 -7.60
N VAL A 27 -20.17 5.79 -7.87
CA VAL A 27 -19.00 6.19 -7.08
C VAL A 27 -19.44 6.73 -5.72
N LYS A 28 -20.49 7.57 -5.68
CA LYS A 28 -21.04 8.09 -4.40
C LYS A 28 -21.52 6.96 -3.49
N GLU A 29 -22.13 5.91 -4.06
CA GLU A 29 -22.56 4.73 -3.30
C GLU A 29 -21.37 3.96 -2.70
N ILE A 30 -20.28 3.80 -3.45
CA ILE A 30 -19.05 3.18 -2.96
C ILE A 30 -18.49 3.97 -1.78
N PHE A 31 -18.39 5.30 -1.90
CA PHE A 31 -17.91 6.17 -0.83
C PHE A 31 -18.80 6.07 0.42
N ARG A 32 -20.13 6.11 0.27
CA ARG A 32 -21.07 5.93 1.40
C ARG A 32 -20.92 4.59 2.08
N THR A 33 -20.72 3.51 1.31
CA THR A 33 -20.52 2.16 1.83
C THR A 33 -19.25 2.09 2.68
N VAL A 34 -18.16 2.69 2.21
CA VAL A 34 -16.90 2.75 2.96
C VAL A 34 -17.03 3.60 4.21
N ASP A 35 -17.61 4.79 4.14
CA ASP A 35 -17.85 5.66 5.30
C ASP A 35 -18.69 4.94 6.37
N LYS A 36 -19.79 4.31 5.96
CA LYS A 36 -20.64 3.52 6.86
C LYS A 36 -19.87 2.39 7.53
N THR A 37 -19.01 1.70 6.78
CA THR A 37 -18.21 0.58 7.28
C THR A 37 -17.20 1.03 8.32
N LEU A 38 -16.54 2.15 8.07
CA LEU A 38 -15.49 2.69 8.94
C LEU A 38 -16.06 3.47 10.14
N GLY A 39 -17.32 3.92 10.07
CA GLY A 39 -17.97 4.71 11.11
C GLY A 39 -17.52 6.19 11.16
N PHE A 40 -16.82 6.65 10.13
CA PHE A 40 -16.43 8.05 9.94
C PHE A 40 -16.38 8.40 8.45
N SER A 41 -16.34 9.71 8.14
CA SER A 41 -16.34 10.19 6.75
C SER A 41 -14.93 10.16 6.14
N LEU A 42 -14.49 8.99 5.68
CA LEU A 42 -13.27 8.87 4.87
C LEU A 42 -13.41 9.64 3.55
N SER A 43 -14.64 9.70 3.01
CA SER A 43 -14.97 10.49 1.82
C SER A 43 -14.57 11.96 1.97
N ASN A 44 -14.88 12.59 3.11
CA ASN A 44 -14.49 13.97 3.37
C ASN A 44 -12.97 14.13 3.44
N ILE A 45 -12.27 13.19 4.07
CA ILE A 45 -10.79 13.20 4.13
C ILE A 45 -10.19 13.08 2.72
N ILE A 46 -10.74 12.22 1.86
CA ILE A 46 -10.29 12.05 0.48
C ILE A 46 -10.52 13.33 -0.35
N LEU A 47 -11.73 13.89 -0.30
CA LEU A 47 -12.15 14.98 -1.18
C LEU A 47 -11.68 16.35 -0.70
N ASN A 48 -11.70 16.58 0.61
CA ASN A 48 -11.50 17.91 1.21
C ASN A 48 -10.30 17.99 2.16
N GLY A 49 -9.73 16.83 2.55
CA GLY A 49 -8.62 16.79 3.48
C GLY A 49 -9.03 16.86 4.96
N PRO A 50 -8.15 17.31 5.85
CA PRO A 50 -6.81 17.84 5.56
C PRO A 50 -5.81 16.76 5.11
N GLU A 51 -4.75 17.18 4.41
CA GLU A 51 -3.72 16.27 3.88
C GLU A 51 -3.05 15.43 4.98
N ALA A 52 -2.87 16.00 6.18
CA ALA A 52 -2.30 15.31 7.32
C ALA A 52 -3.12 14.07 7.72
N GLU A 53 -4.46 14.19 7.72
CA GLU A 53 -5.36 13.07 8.01
C GLU A 53 -5.31 12.01 6.89
N LEU A 54 -5.25 12.42 5.63
CA LEU A 54 -5.14 11.49 4.50
C LEU A 54 -3.79 10.74 4.50
N LYS A 55 -2.72 11.34 5.03
CA LYS A 55 -1.39 10.72 5.15
C LYS A 55 -1.27 9.71 6.29
N LEU A 56 -2.21 9.69 7.24
CA LEU A 56 -2.24 8.63 8.24
C LEU A 56 -2.46 7.29 7.55
N THR A 57 -1.59 6.32 7.81
CA THR A 57 -1.59 5.03 7.11
C THR A 57 -2.95 4.31 7.20
N GLN A 58 -3.62 4.44 8.34
CA GLN A 58 -4.97 3.91 8.57
C GLN A 58 -6.05 4.53 7.67
N ASN A 59 -5.86 5.75 7.20
CA ASN A 59 -6.76 6.43 6.28
C ASN A 59 -6.29 6.28 4.82
N THR A 60 -4.98 6.37 4.59
CA THR A 60 -4.38 6.24 3.25
C THR A 60 -4.75 4.92 2.58
N GLN A 61 -4.63 3.82 3.31
CA GLN A 61 -4.82 2.48 2.71
C GLN A 61 -6.27 2.29 2.21
N PRO A 62 -7.32 2.46 3.03
CA PRO A 62 -8.68 2.33 2.52
C PRO A 62 -9.05 3.42 1.51
N ALA A 63 -8.45 4.63 1.60
CA ALA A 63 -8.70 5.70 0.62
C ALA A 63 -8.24 5.32 -0.79
N ILE A 64 -6.99 4.85 -0.95
CA ILE A 64 -6.46 4.42 -2.25
C ILE A 64 -7.27 3.22 -2.79
N MET A 65 -7.62 2.25 -1.94
CA MET A 65 -8.47 1.13 -2.34
C MET A 65 -9.82 1.61 -2.85
N THR A 66 -10.49 2.52 -2.13
CA THR A 66 -11.80 3.06 -2.53
C THR A 66 -11.74 3.70 -3.91
N ILE A 67 -10.76 4.57 -4.16
CA ILE A 67 -10.57 5.20 -5.48
C ILE A 67 -10.26 4.17 -6.56
N GLY A 68 -9.39 3.19 -6.27
CA GLY A 68 -9.07 2.11 -7.21
C GLY A 68 -10.31 1.32 -7.65
N VAL A 69 -11.18 0.96 -6.69
CA VAL A 69 -12.46 0.27 -6.97
C VAL A 69 -13.41 1.17 -7.76
N CYS A 70 -13.51 2.46 -7.42
CA CYS A 70 -14.33 3.42 -8.16
C CYS A 70 -13.91 3.52 -9.62
N ILE A 71 -12.62 3.73 -9.89
CA ILE A 71 -12.07 3.82 -11.24
C ILE A 71 -12.34 2.52 -12.00
N PHE A 72 -12.06 1.37 -11.38
CA PHE A 72 -12.28 0.06 -11.98
C PHE A 72 -13.75 -0.14 -12.40
N ASN A 73 -14.69 0.18 -11.51
CA ASN A 73 -16.12 0.03 -11.78
C ASN A 73 -16.60 0.97 -12.89
N VAL A 74 -16.18 2.23 -12.88
CA VAL A 74 -16.56 3.20 -13.91
C VAL A 74 -16.00 2.76 -15.27
N LEU A 75 -14.74 2.32 -15.35
CA LEU A 75 -14.14 1.84 -16.59
C LEU A 75 -14.89 0.63 -17.17
N ASN A 76 -15.30 -0.30 -16.31
CA ASN A 76 -16.08 -1.48 -16.75
C ASN A 76 -17.50 -1.12 -17.17
N GLN A 77 -18.21 -0.32 -16.35
CA GLN A 77 -19.66 -0.12 -16.51
C GLN A 77 -20.01 0.99 -17.50
N GLN A 78 -19.22 2.07 -17.51
CA GLN A 78 -19.53 3.26 -18.32
C GLN A 78 -18.74 3.33 -19.62
N PHE A 79 -17.53 2.77 -19.63
CA PHE A 79 -16.65 2.82 -20.80
C PHE A 79 -16.50 1.48 -21.52
N GLY A 80 -17.18 0.43 -21.05
CA GLY A 80 -17.18 -0.89 -21.69
C GLY A 80 -15.81 -1.56 -21.73
N LEU A 81 -14.84 -1.09 -20.92
CA LEU A 81 -13.53 -1.69 -20.80
C LEU A 81 -13.65 -2.95 -19.94
N ASN A 82 -13.86 -4.10 -20.55
CA ASN A 82 -13.96 -5.35 -19.81
C ASN A 82 -12.60 -5.75 -19.18
N LEU A 83 -12.29 -5.12 -18.02
CA LEU A 83 -11.05 -5.32 -17.30
C LEU A 83 -10.98 -6.72 -16.67
N ASN A 84 -12.12 -7.37 -16.41
CA ASN A 84 -12.20 -8.74 -15.93
C ASN A 84 -11.67 -9.78 -16.94
N ASN A 85 -11.49 -9.40 -18.20
CA ASN A 85 -10.82 -10.20 -19.23
C ASN A 85 -9.30 -10.06 -19.20
N ALA A 86 -8.73 -9.33 -18.25
CA ALA A 86 -7.29 -9.33 -18.02
C ALA A 86 -6.83 -10.73 -17.60
N ARG A 87 -5.59 -11.07 -17.91
CA ARG A 87 -5.01 -12.35 -17.55
C ARG A 87 -4.75 -12.43 -16.04
N PHE A 88 -4.29 -11.32 -15.47
CA PHE A 88 -3.93 -11.19 -14.05
C PHE A 88 -4.30 -9.82 -13.53
N PHE A 89 -4.61 -9.79 -12.24
CA PHE A 89 -4.57 -8.58 -11.43
C PHE A 89 -3.34 -8.66 -10.50
N ALA A 90 -2.75 -7.52 -10.21
CA ALA A 90 -1.72 -7.39 -9.20
C ALA A 90 -1.85 -6.03 -8.51
N GLY A 91 -1.42 -5.94 -7.26
CA GLY A 91 -1.48 -4.70 -6.51
C GLY A 91 -0.24 -4.54 -5.63
N HIS A 92 0.29 -3.32 -5.54
CA HIS A 92 1.42 -3.01 -4.68
C HIS A 92 0.97 -2.85 -3.23
N SER A 93 1.40 -3.74 -2.33
CA SER A 93 1.06 -3.71 -0.90
C SER A 93 -0.46 -3.67 -0.66
N LEU A 94 -1.02 -2.54 -0.23
CA LEU A 94 -2.47 -2.36 -0.07
C LEU A 94 -3.25 -2.58 -1.38
N GLY A 95 -2.62 -2.34 -2.51
CA GLY A 95 -3.21 -2.55 -3.84
C GLY A 95 -3.62 -4.01 -4.10
N GLU A 96 -3.03 -4.98 -3.40
CA GLU A 96 -3.47 -6.37 -3.45
C GLU A 96 -4.90 -6.53 -2.92
N TYR A 97 -5.29 -5.80 -1.88
CA TYR A 97 -6.68 -5.76 -1.41
C TYR A 97 -7.61 -5.14 -2.45
N THR A 98 -7.17 -4.10 -3.15
CA THR A 98 -7.93 -3.52 -4.27
C THR A 98 -8.13 -4.57 -5.38
N ALA A 99 -7.07 -5.33 -5.71
CA ALA A 99 -7.13 -6.42 -6.68
C ALA A 99 -8.12 -7.52 -6.23
N LEU A 100 -8.13 -7.87 -4.94
CA LEU A 100 -9.06 -8.85 -4.36
C LEU A 100 -10.53 -8.38 -4.47
N VAL A 101 -10.80 -7.11 -4.19
CA VAL A 101 -12.15 -6.53 -4.36
C VAL A 101 -12.56 -6.54 -5.82
N CYS A 102 -11.74 -6.01 -6.71
CA CYS A 102 -12.03 -5.94 -8.14
C CYS A 102 -12.14 -7.33 -8.79
N GLY A 103 -11.42 -8.33 -8.25
CA GLY A 103 -11.48 -9.74 -8.64
C GLY A 103 -12.63 -10.53 -8.01
N GLY A 104 -13.48 -9.88 -7.20
CA GLY A 104 -14.64 -10.51 -6.56
C GLY A 104 -14.30 -11.50 -5.44
N SER A 105 -13.08 -11.47 -4.92
CA SER A 105 -12.64 -12.32 -3.80
C SER A 105 -13.07 -11.76 -2.45
N LEU A 106 -13.16 -10.43 -2.33
CA LEU A 106 -13.42 -9.71 -1.10
C LEU A 106 -14.47 -8.63 -1.33
N THR A 107 -15.37 -8.41 -0.37
CA THR A 107 -16.29 -7.27 -0.45
C THR A 107 -15.55 -5.97 -0.11
N ILE A 108 -16.06 -4.85 -0.62
CA ILE A 108 -15.45 -3.55 -0.36
C ILE A 108 -15.50 -3.17 1.12
N GLU A 109 -16.58 -3.52 1.82
CA GLU A 109 -16.75 -3.29 3.25
C GLU A 109 -15.66 -4.04 4.03
N ARG A 110 -15.47 -5.32 3.71
CA ARG A 110 -14.45 -6.11 4.40
C ARG A 110 -13.04 -5.62 4.11
N ALA A 111 -12.77 -5.24 2.86
CA ALA A 111 -11.48 -4.67 2.47
C ALA A 111 -11.21 -3.32 3.16
N ALA A 112 -12.20 -2.43 3.22
CA ALA A 112 -12.08 -1.14 3.91
C ALA A 112 -11.76 -1.32 5.40
N TYR A 113 -12.49 -2.21 6.07
CA TYR A 113 -12.22 -2.56 7.48
C TYR A 113 -10.80 -3.12 7.66
N LEU A 114 -10.43 -4.13 6.86
CA LEU A 114 -9.11 -4.76 6.97
C LEU A 114 -7.97 -3.77 6.71
N LEU A 115 -8.11 -2.90 5.72
CA LEU A 115 -7.08 -1.91 5.38
C LEU A 115 -6.95 -0.82 6.44
N HIS A 116 -8.06 -0.40 7.06
CA HIS A 116 -8.02 0.53 8.19
C HIS A 116 -7.29 -0.09 9.39
N GLU A 117 -7.66 -1.31 9.78
CA GLU A 117 -7.02 -2.04 10.88
C GLU A 117 -5.54 -2.35 10.58
N ARG A 118 -5.24 -2.70 9.32
CA ARG A 118 -3.86 -2.92 8.87
C ARG A 118 -3.03 -1.64 9.00
N GLY A 119 -3.55 -0.52 8.50
CA GLY A 119 -2.88 0.77 8.58
C GLY A 119 -2.61 1.19 10.02
N LYS A 120 -3.58 1.02 10.91
CA LYS A 120 -3.44 1.28 12.35
C LYS A 120 -2.40 0.37 12.98
N SER A 121 -2.49 -0.95 12.76
CA SER A 121 -1.54 -1.92 13.31
C SER A 121 -0.11 -1.66 12.85
N MET A 122 0.09 -1.29 11.59
CA MET A 122 1.41 -0.95 11.03
C MET A 122 1.97 0.36 11.62
N GLN A 123 1.10 1.36 11.83
CA GLN A 123 1.51 2.62 12.46
C GLN A 123 1.90 2.43 13.94
N ASP A 124 1.18 1.57 14.66
CA ASP A 124 1.38 1.30 16.08
C ASP A 124 2.52 0.30 16.36
N ALA A 125 3.03 -0.37 15.32
CA ALA A 125 4.08 -1.40 15.48
C ALA A 125 5.43 -0.82 15.92
N VAL A 126 5.73 0.41 15.54
CA VAL A 126 6.98 1.10 15.87
C VAL A 126 6.68 2.54 16.29
N PRO A 127 7.25 3.02 17.40
CA PRO A 127 7.09 4.40 17.82
C PRO A 127 7.48 5.38 16.71
N SER A 128 6.73 6.47 16.59
CA SER A 128 6.98 7.49 15.56
C SER A 128 8.42 8.00 15.61
N GLY A 129 9.07 8.08 14.45
CA GLY A 129 10.43 8.58 14.31
C GLY A 129 11.54 7.55 14.60
N GLN A 130 11.21 6.32 15.01
CA GLN A 130 12.20 5.27 15.24
C GLN A 130 12.49 4.39 14.03
N GLY A 131 11.58 4.38 13.05
CA GLY A 131 11.75 3.65 11.80
C GLY A 131 11.86 4.58 10.60
N ALA A 132 12.41 4.06 9.50
CA ALA A 132 12.48 4.76 8.22
C ALA A 132 12.48 3.77 7.05
N MET A 133 12.15 4.31 5.86
CA MET A 133 12.27 3.60 4.59
C MET A 133 13.08 4.45 3.62
N MET A 134 13.83 3.80 2.74
CA MET A 134 14.64 4.47 1.73
C MET A 134 14.58 3.71 0.39
N ALA A 135 14.25 4.43 -0.68
CA ALA A 135 14.38 3.92 -2.03
C ALA A 135 15.83 4.09 -2.50
N ILE A 136 16.45 3.00 -2.96
CA ILE A 136 17.80 2.96 -3.52
C ILE A 136 17.66 2.83 -5.03
N LEU A 137 18.27 3.76 -5.77
CA LEU A 137 18.15 3.84 -7.21
C LEU A 137 19.46 3.42 -7.91
N GLY A 138 19.31 2.69 -9.03
CA GLY A 138 20.44 2.28 -9.86
C GLY A 138 21.30 1.17 -9.23
N MET A 139 20.70 0.36 -8.33
CA MET A 139 21.35 -0.81 -7.75
C MET A 139 20.42 -2.03 -7.88
N THR A 140 21.01 -3.19 -8.10
CA THR A 140 20.32 -4.47 -8.05
C THR A 140 20.06 -4.90 -6.61
N ILE A 141 19.14 -5.85 -6.43
CA ILE A 141 18.84 -6.42 -5.10
C ILE A 141 20.11 -6.97 -4.43
N HIS A 142 20.96 -7.69 -5.16
CA HIS A 142 22.22 -8.25 -4.63
C HIS A 142 23.24 -7.18 -4.21
N GLU A 143 23.33 -6.08 -4.96
CA GLU A 143 24.19 -4.96 -4.57
C GLU A 143 23.66 -4.33 -3.26
N VAL A 144 22.34 -4.20 -3.10
CA VAL A 144 21.73 -3.66 -1.87
C VAL A 144 21.91 -4.62 -0.70
N GLU A 145 21.75 -5.93 -0.89
CA GLU A 145 22.04 -6.94 0.13
C GLU A 145 23.48 -6.86 0.64
N ASN A 146 24.44 -6.68 -0.27
CA ASN A 146 25.85 -6.50 0.08
C ASN A 146 26.07 -5.24 0.94
N GLU A 147 25.38 -4.13 0.64
CA GLU A 147 25.46 -2.93 1.48
C GLU A 147 24.85 -3.12 2.87
N ILE A 148 23.71 -3.83 2.95
CA ILE A 148 23.06 -4.17 4.21
C ILE A 148 23.98 -5.05 5.07
N ASN A 149 24.69 -6.02 4.49
CA ASN A 149 25.59 -6.91 5.18
C ASN A 149 26.81 -6.19 5.80
N LEU A 150 27.11 -4.98 5.36
CA LEU A 150 28.18 -4.12 5.93
C LEU A 150 27.71 -3.28 7.13
N LEU A 151 26.42 -3.28 7.43
CA LEU A 151 25.84 -2.54 8.56
C LEU A 151 26.19 -3.23 9.90
N PRO A 152 26.05 -2.53 11.04
CA PRO A 152 26.27 -3.11 12.34
C PRO A 152 25.41 -4.35 12.58
N LYS A 153 26.01 -5.44 13.05
CA LYS A 153 25.33 -6.71 13.30
C LYS A 153 24.24 -6.55 14.38
N GLY A 154 23.12 -7.22 14.18
CA GLY A 154 21.98 -7.21 15.09
C GLY A 154 21.05 -6.00 14.94
N GLU A 155 21.37 -5.10 14.03
CA GLU A 155 20.50 -3.97 13.68
C GLU A 155 19.57 -4.31 12.51
N ILE A 156 18.34 -3.74 12.54
CA ILE A 156 17.32 -4.06 11.54
C ILE A 156 17.38 -3.06 10.39
N CYS A 157 17.77 -3.55 9.22
CA CYS A 157 17.63 -2.94 7.90
C CYS A 157 17.43 -4.08 6.92
N GLU A 158 16.26 -4.15 6.31
CA GLU A 158 15.83 -5.26 5.46
C GLU A 158 15.30 -4.74 4.12
N ILE A 159 15.34 -5.58 3.09
CA ILE A 159 14.67 -5.28 1.83
C ILE A 159 13.17 -5.35 2.04
N ALA A 160 12.50 -4.23 1.77
CA ALA A 160 11.06 -4.08 1.87
C ALA A 160 10.37 -4.35 0.53
N ASN A 161 10.94 -3.83 -0.57
CA ASN A 161 10.38 -4.00 -1.91
C ASN A 161 11.51 -4.14 -2.94
N ASP A 162 11.36 -5.08 -3.85
CA ASP A 162 12.09 -5.17 -5.11
C ASP A 162 11.13 -4.71 -6.23
N ASN A 163 11.16 -3.42 -6.54
CA ASN A 163 10.19 -2.83 -7.45
C ASN A 163 10.56 -3.03 -8.93
N THR A 164 11.84 -2.86 -9.23
CA THR A 164 12.41 -3.03 -10.59
C THR A 164 13.90 -3.33 -10.48
N SER A 165 14.51 -3.75 -11.60
CA SER A 165 15.94 -4.02 -11.68
C SER A 165 16.88 -2.86 -11.28
N GLY A 166 16.32 -1.69 -10.97
CA GLY A 166 17.10 -0.51 -10.57
C GLY A 166 16.45 0.29 -9.44
N GLN A 167 15.43 -0.27 -8.76
CA GLN A 167 14.78 0.37 -7.63
C GLN A 167 14.42 -0.65 -6.55
N VAL A 168 15.20 -0.63 -5.49
CA VAL A 168 15.00 -1.44 -4.29
C VAL A 168 14.65 -0.53 -3.11
N VAL A 169 13.66 -0.90 -2.32
CA VAL A 169 13.32 -0.17 -1.09
C VAL A 169 13.79 -0.96 0.11
N VAL A 170 14.48 -0.28 1.02
CA VAL A 170 14.89 -0.83 2.32
C VAL A 170 14.09 -0.20 3.45
N SER A 171 13.89 -0.95 4.52
CA SER A 171 13.12 -0.57 5.69
C SER A 171 13.82 -1.04 6.96
N GLY A 172 13.75 -0.26 8.04
CA GLY A 172 14.38 -0.64 9.29
C GLY A 172 14.42 0.49 10.32
N LYS A 173 15.32 0.36 11.28
CA LYS A 173 15.57 1.41 12.28
C LYS A 173 16.10 2.66 11.59
N LYS A 174 15.58 3.83 11.95
CA LYS A 174 15.93 5.10 11.31
C LYS A 174 17.43 5.35 11.29
N MET A 175 18.10 5.18 12.44
CA MET A 175 19.54 5.38 12.54
C MET A 175 20.34 4.48 11.57
N VAL A 176 19.89 3.24 11.36
CA VAL A 176 20.57 2.29 10.48
C VAL A 176 20.36 2.65 9.01
N ILE A 177 19.15 3.09 8.66
CA ILE A 177 18.84 3.61 7.31
C ILE A 177 19.68 4.86 7.00
N GLU A 178 19.89 5.74 7.99
CA GLU A 178 20.73 6.92 7.83
C GLU A 178 22.21 6.54 7.62
N ILE A 179 22.75 5.55 8.37
CA ILE A 179 24.10 5.01 8.15
C ILE A 179 24.23 4.43 6.73
N LEU A 180 23.26 3.63 6.30
CA LEU A 180 23.23 3.08 4.93
C LEU A 180 23.25 4.20 3.88
N ASN A 181 22.43 5.24 4.06
CA ASN A 181 22.37 6.37 3.15
C ASN A 181 23.72 7.10 3.02
N GLU A 182 24.42 7.32 4.15
CA GLU A 182 25.75 7.93 4.12
C GLU A 182 26.79 7.03 3.43
N ASN A 183 26.72 5.71 3.62
CA ASN A 183 27.60 4.77 2.92
C ASN A 183 27.35 4.79 1.41
N LEU A 184 26.08 4.83 0.98
CA LEU A 184 25.71 4.94 -0.42
C LEU A 184 26.21 6.25 -1.05
N LYS A 185 26.06 7.39 -0.36
CA LYS A 185 26.59 8.68 -0.82
C LYS A 185 28.09 8.65 -1.07
N LYS A 186 28.88 8.07 -0.15
CA LYS A 186 30.34 7.89 -0.33
C LYS A 186 30.67 7.10 -1.59
N LYS A 187 29.81 6.17 -1.99
CA LYS A 187 29.92 5.35 -3.22
C LYS A 187 29.27 6.00 -4.44
N LYS A 188 28.81 7.26 -4.33
CA LYS A 188 28.08 8.01 -5.38
C LYS A 188 26.80 7.29 -5.84
N LYS A 189 26.18 6.51 -4.95
CA LYS A 189 24.88 5.87 -5.16
C LYS A 189 23.77 6.73 -4.56
N LYS A 190 22.54 6.61 -5.09
CA LYS A 190 21.42 7.47 -4.72
C LYS A 190 20.43 6.74 -3.82
N GLY A 191 20.31 7.18 -2.56
CA GLY A 191 19.24 6.84 -1.64
C GLY A 191 18.29 8.02 -1.47
N ILE A 192 16.97 7.74 -1.46
CA ILE A 192 15.90 8.73 -1.23
C ILE A 192 15.07 8.25 -0.05
N LEU A 193 15.13 8.98 1.06
CA LEU A 193 14.27 8.72 2.21
C LEU A 193 12.79 8.92 1.81
N LEU A 194 11.95 7.95 2.13
CA LEU A 194 10.53 8.02 1.83
C LEU A 194 9.79 8.79 2.94
N PRO A 195 8.79 9.63 2.60
CA PRO A 195 8.00 10.40 3.55
C PRO A 195 6.91 9.50 4.20
N VAL A 196 7.34 8.44 4.87
CA VAL A 196 6.47 7.50 5.57
C VAL A 196 6.69 7.56 7.08
N SER A 197 5.66 7.22 7.84
CA SER A 197 5.64 7.35 9.30
C SER A 197 6.18 6.13 10.05
N ALA A 198 6.36 4.99 9.34
CA ALA A 198 6.81 3.74 9.93
C ALA A 198 7.65 2.91 8.94
N PRO A 199 8.48 1.97 9.45
CA PRO A 199 9.33 1.11 8.64
C PRO A 199 8.53 -0.10 8.12
N PHE A 200 7.72 0.11 7.08
CA PHE A 200 6.86 -0.95 6.55
C PHE A 200 7.66 -2.07 5.90
N HIS A 201 7.07 -3.27 5.84
CA HIS A 201 7.59 -4.44 5.14
C HIS A 201 8.97 -4.93 5.61
N CYS A 202 9.25 -4.85 6.92
CA CYS A 202 10.41 -5.47 7.57
C CYS A 202 9.99 -6.19 8.85
N SER A 203 10.91 -6.88 9.51
CA SER A 203 10.65 -7.65 10.73
C SER A 203 10.08 -6.83 11.89
N LEU A 204 10.26 -5.49 11.90
CA LEU A 204 9.63 -4.59 12.85
C LEU A 204 8.09 -4.57 12.74
N MET A 205 7.53 -5.06 11.64
CA MET A 205 6.08 -5.18 11.44
C MET A 205 5.48 -6.49 11.99
N LYS A 206 6.25 -7.33 12.68
CA LYS A 206 5.79 -8.62 13.23
C LYS A 206 4.54 -8.46 14.09
N LYS A 207 4.52 -7.47 14.99
CA LYS A 207 3.34 -7.17 15.82
C LYS A 207 2.12 -6.77 15.00
N ALA A 208 2.30 -6.01 13.91
CA ALA A 208 1.20 -5.68 13.01
C ALA A 208 0.64 -6.92 12.30
N ALA A 209 1.52 -7.85 11.87
CA ALA A 209 1.10 -9.11 11.27
C ALA A 209 0.31 -9.97 12.27
N GLU A 210 0.77 -10.09 13.51
CA GLU A 210 0.08 -10.80 14.59
C GLU A 210 -1.30 -10.19 14.86
N ASN A 211 -1.43 -8.87 14.94
CA ASN A 211 -2.71 -8.18 15.12
C ASN A 211 -3.69 -8.39 13.96
N MET A 212 -3.18 -8.63 12.76
CA MET A 212 -4.01 -8.85 11.56
C MET A 212 -4.40 -10.32 11.37
N LYS A 213 -3.68 -11.26 11.97
CA LYS A 213 -3.84 -12.70 11.74
C LYS A 213 -5.29 -13.14 11.88
N ASP A 214 -5.87 -12.96 13.06
CA ASP A 214 -7.24 -13.41 13.34
C ASP A 214 -8.28 -12.70 12.44
N LYS A 215 -8.04 -11.41 12.12
CA LYS A 215 -8.92 -10.64 11.24
C LYS A 215 -8.93 -11.20 9.81
N ILE A 216 -7.78 -11.67 9.34
CA ILE A 216 -7.62 -12.28 8.01
C ILE A 216 -8.17 -13.71 8.02
N GLU A 217 -7.81 -14.53 9.02
CA GLU A 217 -8.28 -15.94 9.13
C GLU A 217 -9.81 -16.03 9.25
N ASN A 218 -10.44 -15.08 9.93
CA ASN A 218 -11.91 -14.98 10.04
C ASN A 218 -12.57 -14.24 8.87
N THR A 219 -11.84 -14.01 7.76
CA THR A 219 -12.38 -13.39 6.56
C THR A 219 -12.65 -14.44 5.50
N ASN A 220 -13.87 -14.45 4.96
CA ASN A 220 -14.22 -15.32 3.85
C ASN A 220 -13.69 -14.74 2.54
N PHE A 221 -12.67 -15.35 1.97
CA PHE A 221 -12.12 -15.01 0.65
C PHE A 221 -12.70 -15.99 -0.38
N LEU A 222 -13.31 -15.42 -1.43
CA LEU A 222 -13.75 -16.20 -2.58
C LEU A 222 -12.60 -16.34 -3.59
N LYS A 223 -12.71 -17.31 -4.49
CA LYS A 223 -11.72 -17.44 -5.57
C LYS A 223 -11.78 -16.24 -6.50
N PRO A 224 -10.69 -15.45 -6.66
CA PRO A 224 -10.69 -14.28 -7.52
C PRO A 224 -10.76 -14.64 -9.00
N LYS A 225 -11.36 -13.75 -9.78
CA LYS A 225 -11.38 -13.83 -11.23
C LYS A 225 -11.20 -12.41 -11.81
N PRO A 226 -10.11 -12.17 -12.56
CA PRO A 226 -8.99 -13.07 -12.91
C PRO A 226 -8.11 -13.46 -11.72
N ASN A 227 -7.10 -14.32 -11.99
CA ASN A 227 -6.11 -14.68 -10.97
C ASN A 227 -5.35 -13.45 -10.51
N ILE A 228 -4.99 -13.42 -9.24
CA ILE A 228 -4.19 -12.34 -8.64
C ILE A 228 -2.76 -12.84 -8.47
N ILE A 229 -1.81 -11.96 -8.81
CA ILE A 229 -0.41 -12.15 -8.48
C ILE A 229 -0.19 -11.55 -7.09
N SER A 230 0.16 -12.39 -6.14
CA SER A 230 0.44 -12.00 -4.76
C SER A 230 1.78 -11.25 -4.65
N ASN A 231 1.91 -10.38 -3.65
CA ASN A 231 3.18 -9.69 -3.35
C ASN A 231 4.23 -10.63 -2.73
N VAL A 232 3.74 -11.66 -2.05
CA VAL A 232 4.55 -12.75 -1.48
C VAL A 232 3.91 -14.06 -1.93
N THR A 233 4.67 -15.10 -2.17
CA THR A 233 4.22 -16.39 -2.72
C THR A 233 2.96 -16.94 -2.09
#